data_a25d3fa14c786a22ffbf761465158219
#
_entry.id   a25d3fa14c786a22ffbf761465158219
#
_cell.length_a   1.000
_cell.length_b   1.000
_cell.length_c   1.000
_cell.angle_alpha   90.00
_cell.angle_beta   90.00
_cell.angle_gamma   90.00
#
_symmetry.space_group_name_H-M   'P 1'
#
loop_
_entity.id
_entity.type
_entity.pdbx_description
1 polymer ?
#
loop_
_entity_poly.entity_id
_entity_poly.type
_entity_poly.pdbx_seq_one_letter_code
_entity_poly.pdbx_strand_id
1 'polypeptide(L)'
;APDADKEYIKRVIAFEGEKVEYIADQLFIDGEPYTEAYLDEFKKDLAKETYFTEDFSFLVPKGGLFVLGDNRPISKDSRVFGAISEESITANAKFIFWPPSKIGAVK
;
A
#
# COMPACT_ATOMS: atom_id res chain seq x y z
N ALA A 1 -3.90 7.04 18.60
CA ALA A 1 -3.01 5.95 18.22
C ALA A 1 -1.73 6.00 19.03
N PRO A 2 -1.15 4.83 19.35
CA PRO A 2 0.08 4.81 20.16
C PRO A 2 1.23 5.59 19.54
N ASP A 3 1.22 5.75 18.25
CA ASP A 3 2.31 6.42 17.54
C ASP A 3 1.92 7.78 16.99
N ALA A 4 0.95 8.42 17.64
CA ALA A 4 0.41 9.68 17.13
C ALA A 4 1.46 10.79 16.98
N ASP A 5 2.53 10.71 17.75
CA ASP A 5 3.58 11.73 17.73
C ASP A 5 4.66 11.47 16.69
N LYS A 6 4.56 10.37 15.96
CA LYS A 6 5.55 10.02 14.97
C LYS A 6 5.05 10.33 13.57
N GLU A 7 5.99 10.67 12.70
CA GLU A 7 5.65 10.79 11.29
C GLU A 7 5.53 9.40 10.67
N TYR A 8 4.53 9.26 9.83
CA TYR A 8 4.33 8.03 9.07
C TYR A 8 4.50 8.32 7.60
N ILE A 9 5.14 7.39 6.91
CA ILE A 9 5.25 7.46 5.46
C ILE A 9 4.58 6.21 4.93
N LYS A 10 3.46 6.39 4.27
CA LYS A 10 2.71 5.28 3.68
C LYS A 10 2.48 5.56 2.21
N ARG A 11 2.44 4.49 1.44
CA ARG A 11 2.20 4.61 0.00
C ARG A 11 0.75 4.28 -0.29
N VAL A 12 0.07 5.19 -1.00
CA VAL A 12 -1.31 4.95 -1.41
C VAL A 12 -1.27 4.01 -2.61
N ILE A 13 -1.78 2.81 -2.43
CA ILE A 13 -1.73 1.77 -3.45
C ILE A 13 -3.00 1.76 -4.29
N ALA A 14 -4.15 2.01 -3.67
CA ALA A 14 -5.40 1.89 -4.38
C ALA A 14 -6.46 2.82 -3.82
N PHE A 15 -7.45 3.10 -4.64
CA PHE A 15 -8.55 4.02 -4.34
C PHE A 15 -9.87 3.27 -4.27
N GLU A 16 -10.91 3.98 -3.84
CA GLU A 16 -12.23 3.36 -3.69
C GLU A 16 -12.64 2.58 -4.93
N GLY A 17 -13.25 1.44 -4.70
CA GLY A 17 -13.76 0.59 -5.76
C GLY A 17 -12.74 -0.35 -6.37
N GLU A 18 -11.46 -0.17 -6.07
CA GLU A 18 -10.43 -1.01 -6.63
C GLU A 18 -10.18 -2.23 -5.76
N LYS A 19 -9.84 -3.34 -6.40
CA LYS A 19 -9.50 -4.56 -5.71
C LYS A 19 -8.00 -4.73 -5.71
N VAL A 20 -7.42 -4.84 -4.51
CA VAL A 20 -5.98 -5.02 -4.34
C VAL A 20 -5.72 -6.47 -4.01
N GLU A 21 -4.79 -7.08 -4.72
CA GLU A 21 -4.40 -8.46 -4.44
C GLU A 21 -2.90 -8.60 -4.50
N TYR A 22 -2.36 -9.43 -3.62
CA TYR A 22 -0.98 -9.89 -3.72
C TYR A 22 -1.03 -11.40 -3.88
N ILE A 23 -0.37 -11.88 -4.91
CA ILE A 23 -0.29 -13.31 -5.18
C ILE A 23 1.16 -13.61 -5.52
N ALA A 24 1.80 -14.46 -4.72
CA ALA A 24 3.20 -14.81 -4.91
C ALA A 24 4.10 -13.58 -5.04
N ASP A 25 3.90 -12.64 -4.11
CA ASP A 25 4.68 -11.40 -4.02
C ASP A 25 4.48 -10.44 -5.19
N GLN A 26 3.43 -10.63 -5.98
CA GLN A 26 3.09 -9.76 -7.11
C GLN A 26 1.83 -8.98 -6.79
N LEU A 27 1.90 -7.66 -6.98
CA LEU A 27 0.74 -6.79 -6.79
C LEU A 27 -0.15 -6.79 -8.02
N PHE A 28 -1.46 -6.91 -7.77
CA PHE A 28 -2.49 -6.77 -8.81
C PHE A 28 -3.52 -5.76 -8.32
N ILE A 29 -3.90 -4.84 -9.20
CA ILE A 29 -5.00 -3.92 -8.92
C ILE A 29 -6.02 -4.11 -10.03
N ASP A 30 -7.23 -4.52 -9.65
CA ASP A 30 -8.30 -4.86 -10.59
C ASP A 30 -7.82 -5.88 -11.62
N GLY A 31 -6.99 -6.82 -11.17
CA GLY A 31 -6.51 -7.90 -12.02
C GLY A 31 -5.29 -7.56 -12.86
N GLU A 32 -4.82 -6.32 -12.85
CA GLU A 32 -3.65 -5.94 -13.62
C GLU A 32 -2.40 -5.94 -12.75
N PRO A 33 -1.32 -6.54 -13.22
CA PRO A 33 -0.08 -6.60 -12.45
C PRO A 33 0.68 -5.28 -12.48
N TYR A 34 1.30 -4.96 -11.37
CA TYR A 34 2.12 -3.76 -11.24
C TYR A 34 3.48 -4.12 -10.66
N THR A 35 4.53 -3.55 -11.23
CA THR A 35 5.88 -3.73 -10.73
C THR A 35 6.15 -2.65 -9.69
N GLU A 36 6.66 -3.06 -8.55
CA GLU A 36 6.93 -2.14 -7.45
C GLU A 36 8.44 -1.97 -7.28
N ALA A 37 9.05 -1.22 -8.22
CA ALA A 37 10.49 -1.04 -8.21
C ALA A 37 11.01 -0.35 -6.96
N TYR A 38 10.17 0.46 -6.31
CA TYR A 38 10.58 1.13 -5.07
C TYR A 38 10.86 0.15 -3.93
N LEU A 39 10.49 -1.11 -4.08
CA LEU A 39 10.77 -2.12 -3.07
C LEU A 39 12.09 -2.84 -3.29
N ASP A 40 12.75 -2.60 -4.40
CA ASP A 40 13.96 -3.35 -4.75
C ASP A 40 15.03 -3.31 -3.67
N GLU A 41 15.24 -2.15 -3.05
CA GLU A 41 16.24 -2.03 -1.99
C GLU A 41 15.91 -2.91 -0.79
N PHE A 42 14.62 -3.00 -0.46
CA PHE A 42 14.19 -3.83 0.65
C PHE A 42 14.31 -5.31 0.33
N LYS A 43 14.17 -5.68 -0.94
CA LYS A 43 14.13 -7.08 -1.34
C LYS A 43 15.49 -7.67 -1.66
N LYS A 44 16.51 -6.85 -1.81
CA LYS A 44 17.81 -7.36 -2.29
C LYS A 44 18.43 -8.42 -1.40
N ASP A 45 18.14 -8.38 -0.11
CA ASP A 45 18.68 -9.36 0.83
C ASP A 45 17.66 -10.44 1.20
N LEU A 46 16.53 -10.47 0.51
CA LEU A 46 15.47 -11.42 0.79
C LEU A 46 15.92 -12.83 0.38
N ALA A 47 15.68 -13.79 1.26
CA ALA A 47 16.02 -15.17 0.96
C ALA A 47 15.20 -15.67 -0.23
N LYS A 48 15.80 -16.56 -1.02
CA LYS A 48 15.12 -17.17 -2.14
C LYS A 48 13.83 -17.84 -1.68
N GLU A 49 12.80 -17.73 -2.49
CA GLU A 49 11.50 -18.34 -2.26
C GLU A 49 10.76 -17.79 -1.05
N THR A 50 11.20 -16.64 -0.56
CA THR A 50 10.52 -15.95 0.53
C THR A 50 9.71 -14.79 -0.06
N TYR A 51 8.47 -14.63 0.39
CA TYR A 51 7.64 -13.52 -0.04
C TYR A 51 7.86 -12.33 0.86
N PHE A 52 8.11 -11.19 0.25
CA PHE A 52 8.26 -9.94 0.98
C PHE A 52 6.89 -9.45 1.44
N THR A 53 5.89 -9.65 0.60
CA THR A 53 4.49 -9.34 0.91
C THR A 53 3.68 -10.62 0.79
N GLU A 54 3.03 -11.01 1.88
CA GLU A 54 2.21 -12.23 1.86
C GLU A 54 0.92 -12.01 1.08
N ASP A 55 0.35 -13.12 0.63
CA ASP A 55 -0.87 -13.07 -0.16
C ASP A 55 -2.03 -12.46 0.62
N PHE A 56 -2.79 -11.61 -0.05
CA PHE A 56 -4.04 -11.09 0.51
C PHE A 56 -4.89 -10.52 -0.62
N SER A 57 -6.14 -10.24 -0.30
CA SER A 57 -7.08 -9.63 -1.23
C SER A 57 -7.94 -8.64 -0.44
N PHE A 58 -8.20 -7.47 -1.03
CA PHE A 58 -8.96 -6.44 -0.35
C PHE A 58 -9.68 -5.56 -1.37
N LEU A 59 -10.96 -5.32 -1.13
CA LEU A 59 -11.76 -4.40 -1.94
C LEU A 59 -11.86 -3.08 -1.20
N VAL A 60 -11.41 -2.00 -1.84
CA VAL A 60 -11.38 -0.68 -1.19
C VAL A 60 -12.78 -0.08 -1.17
N PRO A 61 -13.31 0.20 0.02
CA PRO A 61 -14.67 0.74 0.13
C PRO A 61 -14.74 2.18 -0.33
N LYS A 62 -15.97 2.65 -0.57
CA LYS A 62 -16.20 4.03 -0.97
C LYS A 62 -15.62 4.97 0.09
N GLY A 63 -14.96 6.03 -0.38
CA GLY A 63 -14.33 7.01 0.49
C GLY A 63 -13.03 6.56 1.11
N GLY A 64 -12.54 5.38 0.75
CA GLY A 64 -11.36 4.80 1.36
C GLY A 64 -10.12 4.86 0.49
N LEU A 65 -8.99 4.73 1.17
CA LEU A 65 -7.70 4.59 0.53
C LEU A 65 -7.02 3.37 1.10
N PHE A 66 -6.38 2.59 0.25
CA PHE A 66 -5.61 1.45 0.70
C PHE A 66 -4.13 1.83 0.71
N VAL A 67 -3.52 1.79 1.88
CA VAL A 67 -2.14 2.23 2.03
C VAL A 67 -1.27 1.10 2.53
N LEU A 68 -0.02 1.08 2.07
CA LEU A 68 0.96 0.10 2.49
C LEU A 68 2.26 0.81 2.86
N GLY A 69 2.91 0.31 3.89
CA GLY A 69 4.27 0.71 4.18
C GLY A 69 5.21 -0.06 3.27
N ASP A 70 6.33 0.56 2.88
CA ASP A 70 7.24 -0.10 1.97
C ASP A 70 7.97 -1.28 2.63
N ASN A 71 8.25 -1.19 3.92
CA ASN A 71 8.87 -2.31 4.62
C ASN A 71 7.80 -3.31 5.04
N ARG A 72 7.36 -4.10 4.09
CA ARG A 72 6.18 -4.97 4.21
C ARG A 72 6.21 -5.92 5.39
N PRO A 73 7.31 -6.57 5.72
CA PRO A 73 7.31 -7.52 6.83
C PRO A 73 6.97 -6.92 8.19
N ILE A 74 7.25 -5.63 8.39
CA ILE A 74 7.04 -5.02 9.70
C ILE A 74 6.03 -3.88 9.68
N SER A 75 5.54 -3.48 8.51
CA SER A 75 4.65 -2.34 8.41
C SER A 75 3.26 -2.67 8.94
N LYS A 76 2.71 -1.75 9.73
CA LYS A 76 1.30 -1.81 10.10
C LYS A 76 0.55 -0.85 9.19
N ASP A 77 -0.25 -1.41 8.33
CA ASP A 77 -0.91 -0.64 7.28
C ASP A 77 -2.30 -1.22 6.99
N SER A 78 -2.85 -0.92 5.83
CA SER A 78 -4.22 -1.34 5.51
C SER A 78 -4.44 -2.85 5.56
N ARG A 79 -3.38 -3.66 5.48
CA ARG A 79 -3.53 -5.10 5.64
C ARG A 79 -3.99 -5.46 7.05
N VAL A 80 -3.67 -4.61 8.02
CA VAL A 80 -4.00 -4.83 9.42
C VAL A 80 -5.30 -4.12 9.80
N PHE A 81 -5.42 -2.84 9.45
CA PHE A 81 -6.55 -2.04 9.92
C PHE A 81 -7.56 -1.66 8.84
N GLY A 82 -7.37 -2.14 7.62
CA GLY A 82 -8.30 -1.86 6.52
C GLY A 82 -8.03 -0.52 5.87
N ALA A 83 -8.95 -0.12 4.98
CA ALA A 83 -8.81 1.15 4.28
C ALA A 83 -8.92 2.32 5.26
N ILE A 84 -8.21 3.39 4.94
CA ILE A 84 -8.35 4.63 5.71
C ILE A 84 -9.29 5.56 4.95
N SER A 85 -9.96 6.43 5.70
CA SER A 85 -10.79 7.46 5.09
C SER A 85 -9.88 8.56 4.55
N GLU A 86 -10.27 9.13 3.41
CA GLU A 86 -9.53 10.27 2.88
C GLU A 86 -9.47 11.41 3.90
N GLU A 87 -10.47 11.50 4.77
CA GLU A 87 -10.50 12.51 5.81
C GLU A 87 -9.51 12.24 6.93
N SER A 88 -8.93 11.04 6.97
CA SER A 88 -7.96 10.67 8.01
C SER A 88 -6.57 11.21 7.75
N ILE A 89 -6.36 11.82 6.59
CA ILE A 89 -5.05 12.38 6.27
C ILE A 89 -4.78 13.55 7.20
N THR A 90 -3.69 13.44 7.95
CA THR A 90 -3.37 14.42 8.97
C THR A 90 -1.99 15.01 8.72
N ALA A 91 -1.66 16.06 9.48
CA ALA A 91 -0.37 16.71 9.38
C ALA A 91 0.79 15.77 9.76
N ASN A 92 0.52 14.74 10.54
CA ASN A 92 1.57 13.81 10.99
C ASN A 92 1.79 12.65 10.03
N ALA A 93 0.97 12.56 9.00
CA ALA A 93 1.06 11.44 8.06
C ALA A 93 1.48 11.96 6.70
N LYS A 94 2.47 11.31 6.12
CA LYS A 94 2.89 11.62 4.78
C LYS A 94 2.48 10.47 3.87
N PHE A 95 1.82 10.81 2.78
CA PHE A 95 1.35 9.82 1.83
C PHE A 95 2.03 10.03 0.49
N ILE A 96 2.54 8.94 -0.07
CA ILE A 96 3.11 8.94 -1.39
C ILE A 96 2.10 8.27 -2.31
N PHE A 97 1.65 9.01 -3.32
CA PHE A 97 0.68 8.45 -4.27
C PHE A 97 1.43 7.70 -5.36
N TRP A 98 0.99 6.48 -5.61
CA TRP A 98 1.63 5.61 -6.59
C TRP A 98 0.56 4.76 -7.26
N PRO A 99 0.71 4.47 -8.53
CA PRO A 99 1.73 5.01 -9.45
C PRO A 99 1.39 6.44 -9.87
N PRO A 100 2.40 7.23 -10.28
CA PRO A 100 2.16 8.62 -10.70
C PRO A 100 1.13 8.77 -11.81
N SER A 101 1.10 7.83 -12.74
CA SER A 101 0.12 7.84 -13.81
C SER A 101 -1.32 7.79 -13.27
N LYS A 102 -1.51 7.13 -12.14
CA LYS A 102 -2.82 7.04 -11.52
C LYS A 102 -3.25 8.39 -10.97
N ILE A 103 -2.32 9.13 -10.39
CA ILE A 103 -2.61 10.48 -9.92
C ILE A 103 -3.02 11.36 -11.07
N GLY A 104 -2.34 11.24 -12.20
CA GLY A 104 -2.71 11.97 -13.40
C GLY A 104 -4.11 11.62 -13.87
N ALA A 105 -4.50 10.38 -13.77
CA ALA A 105 -5.82 9.93 -14.20
C ALA A 105 -6.94 10.46 -13.31
N VAL A 106 -6.63 10.79 -12.08
CA VAL A 106 -7.62 11.27 -11.12
C VAL A 106 -8.00 12.73 -11.35
N LYS A 107 -7.20 13.46 -12.06
CA LYS A 107 -7.45 14.88 -12.30
C LYS A 107 -8.74 15.14 -13.08
#